data_c62ba8fa837b23b29c4e1a5c4daede57
#
_entry.id   c62ba8fa837b23b29c4e1a5c4daede57
#
_cell.length_a   1.000
_cell.length_b   1.000
_cell.length_c   1.000
_cell.angle_alpha   90.00
_cell.angle_beta   90.00
_cell.angle_gamma   90.00
#
_symmetry.space_group_name_H-M   'P 1'
#
loop_
_entity.id
_entity.type
_entity.pdbx_description
1 polymer ?
#
loop_
_entity_poly.entity_id
_entity_poly.type
_entity_poly.pdbx_seq_one_letter_code
_entity_poly.pdbx_strand_id
1 'polypeptide(L)'
;MDIEEIVDLIVSKCDRCGVKLDYLDKQLLRGSLEGLTVEATYIRYALHNSCTLGYLKTNRSPKFWKKLGIVFRELGVITSADKLGRSNIWSYIFLLGENKNQDSNQIYIRDLENLENRQPPAQTPHIPVSEQPTPPSPTLLAHGELPKLLEFYGREEQLRQLEKWILTDRNRVVAIIGIGGVGKKSLAHKFIEEIQKMLPCADTMNLSNSASTNTFTNIIWRSLRHAPPIQELLSDLISEIGDKAIAPVKNIDRGISQLISLLRSQRCLLILDDWEVLLDSGRTGIYQKEYSDYGELLRQLGTNDHQSSCIVISREMPIEIVEKERLTAPIYRVLRLKGLCMQAASQLLIARGFAANTQQLSDLVQHYQGHPFALQIVANIVREQFNGNIADFLRLSTLVIDDALSQLLDEQCQSLAKAELEIIYWLAIASRPVTQQQLSNWLCAENPHSTTINALESLRRRSLLQVVDPSDIVVMERSTDDLQITPQNHYTLEPVVRKYIANRFIQEFCQNMNDLIATKRLSQAGLVSSHHLVQSESPAEFQVIQRHLFLERIMANLARQWVSQDVLKANCQGILELFANSNLMIKGYGNDNLVLLMDVIAE
;
A
#
# COMPACT_ATOMS: atom_id res chain seq x y z
N MET A 1 29.95 4.79 0.31
CA MET A 1 30.59 3.64 1.00
C MET A 1 30.01 2.38 0.41
N ASP A 2 30.86 1.46 -0.01
CA ASP A 2 30.44 0.14 -0.47
C ASP A 2 29.89 -0.67 0.74
N ILE A 3 29.07 -1.70 0.46
CA ILE A 3 28.46 -2.53 1.53
C ILE A 3 29.55 -3.19 2.39
N GLU A 4 30.66 -3.62 1.79
CA GLU A 4 31.80 -4.20 2.52
C GLU A 4 32.47 -3.18 3.45
N GLU A 5 32.65 -1.95 3.02
CA GLU A 5 33.17 -0.87 3.88
C GLU A 5 32.26 -0.59 5.08
N ILE A 6 30.93 -0.68 4.88
CA ILE A 6 29.94 -0.50 5.93
C ILE A 6 29.97 -1.69 6.89
N VAL A 7 30.07 -2.92 6.39
CA VAL A 7 30.20 -4.12 7.22
C VAL A 7 31.44 -4.04 8.10
N ASP A 8 32.59 -3.67 7.53
CA ASP A 8 33.85 -3.55 8.27
C ASP A 8 33.81 -2.43 9.30
N LEU A 9 33.16 -1.31 8.98
CA LEU A 9 32.93 -0.23 9.94
C LEU A 9 32.10 -0.70 11.13
N ILE A 10 30.99 -1.40 10.90
CA ILE A 10 30.10 -1.90 11.95
C ILE A 10 30.83 -2.98 12.77
N VAL A 11 31.56 -3.89 12.15
CA VAL A 11 32.36 -4.92 12.83
C VAL A 11 33.39 -4.27 13.74
N SER A 12 34.13 -3.26 13.24
CA SER A 12 35.10 -2.50 14.05
C SER A 12 34.45 -1.79 15.23
N LYS A 13 33.25 -1.23 15.07
CA LYS A 13 32.50 -0.62 16.17
C LYS A 13 32.00 -1.66 17.18
N CYS A 14 31.52 -2.82 16.72
CA CYS A 14 31.13 -3.92 17.58
C CYS A 14 32.31 -4.42 18.44
N ASP A 15 33.48 -4.61 17.82
CA ASP A 15 34.69 -5.05 18.52
C ASP A 15 35.12 -4.04 19.61
N ARG A 16 35.00 -2.73 19.36
CA ARG A 16 35.27 -1.67 20.35
C ARG A 16 34.32 -1.71 21.56
N CYS A 17 33.04 -2.08 21.33
CA CYS A 17 32.05 -2.27 22.37
C CYS A 17 32.09 -3.69 22.98
N GLY A 18 33.13 -4.49 22.72
CA GLY A 18 33.27 -5.85 23.26
C GLY A 18 32.27 -6.89 22.69
N VAL A 19 31.55 -6.56 21.63
CA VAL A 19 30.56 -7.43 20.98
C VAL A 19 31.16 -8.06 19.73
N LYS A 20 31.46 -9.37 19.79
CA LYS A 20 32.00 -10.11 18.63
C LYS A 20 30.87 -10.60 17.72
N LEU A 21 30.98 -10.26 16.42
CA LEU A 21 30.14 -10.78 15.37
C LEU A 21 30.86 -11.96 14.69
N ASP A 22 30.24 -13.13 14.71
CA ASP A 22 30.77 -14.30 14.02
C ASP A 22 30.40 -14.33 12.53
N TYR A 23 30.80 -15.39 11.83
CA TYR A 23 30.54 -15.55 10.40
C TYR A 23 29.06 -15.40 10.03
N LEU A 24 28.15 -16.07 10.74
CA LEU A 24 26.72 -15.99 10.45
C LEU A 24 26.13 -14.59 10.72
N ASP A 25 26.59 -13.92 11.78
CA ASP A 25 26.21 -12.54 12.11
C ASP A 25 26.63 -11.57 10.99
N LYS A 26 27.84 -11.74 10.44
CA LYS A 26 28.34 -10.92 9.32
C LYS A 26 27.55 -11.15 8.03
N GLN A 27 27.15 -12.40 7.73
CA GLN A 27 26.31 -12.68 6.56
C GLN A 27 24.90 -12.14 6.72
N LEU A 28 24.31 -12.21 7.92
CA LEU A 28 23.04 -11.57 8.22
C LEU A 28 23.10 -10.04 8.08
N LEU A 29 24.21 -9.43 8.48
CA LEU A 29 24.45 -8.00 8.29
C LEU A 29 24.52 -7.64 6.81
N ARG A 30 25.33 -8.34 6.01
CA ARG A 30 25.44 -8.15 4.56
C ARG A 30 24.08 -8.28 3.87
N GLY A 31 23.39 -9.39 4.09
CA GLY A 31 22.08 -9.61 3.50
C GLY A 31 21.06 -8.53 3.89
N SER A 32 21.14 -8.02 5.12
CA SER A 32 20.26 -6.93 5.57
C SER A 32 20.59 -5.61 4.90
N LEU A 33 21.85 -5.32 4.64
CA LEU A 33 22.32 -4.14 3.90
C LEU A 33 21.99 -4.23 2.41
N GLU A 34 21.97 -5.43 1.84
CA GLU A 34 21.49 -5.70 0.48
C GLU A 34 19.96 -5.72 0.36
N GLY A 35 19.23 -5.50 1.46
CA GLY A 35 17.76 -5.56 1.48
C GLY A 35 17.17 -6.97 1.40
N LEU A 36 17.99 -8.02 1.50
CA LEU A 36 17.58 -9.41 1.38
C LEU A 36 16.79 -9.91 2.61
N THR A 37 15.81 -10.80 2.39
CA THR A 37 15.16 -11.54 3.48
C THR A 37 16.15 -12.53 4.11
N VAL A 38 15.82 -13.08 5.29
CA VAL A 38 16.66 -14.12 5.93
C VAL A 38 16.81 -15.33 5.02
N GLU A 39 15.72 -15.71 4.30
CA GLU A 39 15.72 -16.78 3.31
C GLU A 39 16.63 -16.48 2.12
N ALA A 40 16.49 -15.29 1.56
CA ALA A 40 17.31 -14.86 0.43
C ALA A 40 18.79 -14.76 0.82
N THR A 41 19.10 -14.28 2.03
CA THR A 41 20.43 -14.28 2.62
C THR A 41 20.99 -15.71 2.77
N TYR A 42 20.15 -16.64 3.25
CA TYR A 42 20.53 -18.04 3.41
C TYR A 42 20.92 -18.68 2.07
N ILE A 43 20.18 -18.41 1.00
CA ILE A 43 20.45 -18.91 -0.35
C ILE A 43 21.69 -18.22 -0.94
N ARG A 44 21.71 -16.88 -0.91
CA ARG A 44 22.76 -16.06 -1.55
C ARG A 44 24.16 -16.38 -1.03
N TYR A 45 24.29 -16.56 0.27
CA TYR A 45 25.58 -16.81 0.92
C TYR A 45 25.83 -18.30 1.21
N ALA A 46 25.05 -19.21 0.60
CA ALA A 46 25.18 -20.66 0.72
C ALA A 46 25.29 -21.15 2.18
N LEU A 47 24.48 -20.57 3.09
CA LEU A 47 24.53 -20.83 4.52
C LEU A 47 24.04 -22.25 4.91
N HIS A 48 23.49 -23.02 3.95
CA HIS A 48 23.09 -24.41 4.15
C HIS A 48 24.25 -25.33 4.62
N ASN A 49 25.50 -24.93 4.31
CA ASN A 49 26.69 -25.63 4.82
C ASN A 49 27.01 -25.33 6.29
N SER A 50 26.41 -24.27 6.85
CA SER A 50 26.72 -23.77 8.20
C SER A 50 25.58 -23.94 9.19
N CYS A 51 24.32 -23.91 8.72
CA CYS A 51 23.14 -24.04 9.58
C CYS A 51 21.88 -24.36 8.77
N THR A 52 20.78 -24.72 9.45
CA THR A 52 19.46 -24.86 8.80
C THR A 52 18.76 -23.50 8.71
N LEU A 53 17.90 -23.32 7.70
CA LEU A 53 17.10 -22.11 7.55
C LEU A 53 16.21 -21.85 8.77
N GLY A 54 15.61 -22.88 9.35
CA GLY A 54 14.82 -22.76 10.57
C GLY A 54 15.64 -22.20 11.74
N TYR A 55 16.84 -22.71 11.97
CA TYR A 55 17.75 -22.20 13.00
C TYR A 55 18.13 -20.73 12.76
N LEU A 56 18.42 -20.36 11.49
CA LEU A 56 18.78 -18.99 11.13
C LEU A 56 17.63 -18.02 11.43
N LYS A 57 16.38 -18.38 11.09
CA LYS A 57 15.20 -17.55 11.33
C LYS A 57 14.83 -17.42 12.81
N THR A 58 14.70 -18.54 13.52
CA THR A 58 14.11 -18.56 14.87
C THR A 58 15.08 -18.28 15.98
N ASN A 59 16.35 -18.64 15.80
CA ASN A 59 17.36 -18.52 16.85
C ASN A 59 18.44 -17.47 16.56
N ARG A 60 18.96 -17.44 15.33
CA ARG A 60 20.14 -16.66 15.03
C ARG A 60 19.83 -15.21 14.71
N SER A 61 18.90 -14.96 13.81
CA SER A 61 18.54 -13.59 13.40
C SER A 61 18.06 -12.73 14.58
N PRO A 62 17.17 -13.17 15.49
CA PRO A 62 16.80 -12.38 16.66
C PRO A 62 17.98 -12.08 17.60
N LYS A 63 18.90 -13.04 17.81
CA LYS A 63 20.10 -12.84 18.64
C LYS A 63 21.05 -11.83 18.00
N PHE A 64 21.24 -11.89 16.70
CA PHE A 64 22.04 -10.92 15.93
C PHE A 64 21.50 -9.49 16.13
N TRP A 65 20.21 -9.25 15.88
CA TRP A 65 19.62 -7.93 16.06
C TRP A 65 19.72 -7.40 17.48
N LYS A 66 19.59 -8.29 18.47
CA LYS A 66 19.79 -7.93 19.88
C LYS A 66 21.22 -7.50 20.19
N LYS A 67 22.22 -8.22 19.68
CA LYS A 67 23.66 -7.87 19.80
C LYS A 67 23.94 -6.51 19.17
N LEU A 68 23.50 -6.31 17.92
CA LEU A 68 23.73 -5.08 17.19
C LEU A 68 23.02 -3.89 17.87
N GLY A 69 21.83 -4.09 18.40
CA GLY A 69 21.09 -3.08 19.15
C GLY A 69 21.80 -2.61 20.43
N ILE A 70 22.57 -3.47 21.11
CA ILE A 70 23.41 -3.07 22.24
C ILE A 70 24.50 -2.09 21.79
N VAL A 71 25.20 -2.42 20.71
CA VAL A 71 26.28 -1.59 20.17
C VAL A 71 25.78 -0.22 19.72
N PHE A 72 24.64 -0.18 19.03
CA PHE A 72 24.08 1.09 18.55
C PHE A 72 23.57 1.98 19.70
N ARG A 73 23.15 1.40 20.85
CA ARG A 73 22.84 2.15 22.07
C ARG A 73 24.08 2.71 22.74
N GLU A 74 25.13 1.91 22.87
CA GLU A 74 26.41 2.35 23.43
C GLU A 74 27.06 3.46 22.58
N LEU A 75 26.80 3.49 21.29
CA LEU A 75 27.23 4.55 20.37
C LEU A 75 26.29 5.76 20.37
N GLY A 76 25.21 5.76 21.16
CA GLY A 76 24.25 6.85 21.23
C GLY A 76 23.39 7.04 19.98
N VAL A 77 23.36 6.05 19.08
CA VAL A 77 22.63 6.12 17.80
C VAL A 77 21.16 5.76 17.97
N ILE A 78 20.83 4.90 18.94
CA ILE A 78 19.47 4.49 19.28
C ILE A 78 19.23 4.59 20.78
N THR A 79 17.98 4.85 21.17
CA THR A 79 17.55 4.90 22.56
C THR A 79 17.18 3.51 23.11
N SER A 80 16.89 3.41 24.40
CA SER A 80 16.42 2.16 25.02
C SER A 80 15.07 1.68 24.47
N ALA A 81 14.25 2.59 23.91
CA ALA A 81 12.95 2.30 23.33
C ALA A 81 13.03 1.82 21.87
N ASP A 82 14.15 2.06 21.18
CA ASP A 82 14.30 1.73 19.77
C ASP A 82 14.60 0.24 19.56
N LYS A 83 13.93 -0.36 18.59
CA LYS A 83 14.21 -1.71 18.11
C LYS A 83 14.98 -1.65 16.80
N LEU A 84 16.20 -2.18 16.81
CA LEU A 84 17.00 -2.32 15.59
C LEU A 84 16.59 -3.58 14.83
N GLY A 85 16.39 -3.44 13.53
CA GLY A 85 16.04 -4.54 12.64
C GLY A 85 16.40 -4.24 11.19
N ARG A 86 16.17 -5.20 10.30
CA ARG A 86 16.50 -5.09 8.88
C ARG A 86 15.88 -3.86 8.20
N SER A 87 14.63 -3.53 8.54
CA SER A 87 13.89 -2.43 7.91
C SER A 87 14.40 -1.03 8.25
N ASN A 88 15.18 -0.87 9.32
CA ASN A 88 15.63 0.44 9.81
C ASN A 88 17.15 0.55 10.02
N ILE A 89 17.93 -0.48 9.69
CA ILE A 89 19.38 -0.48 9.88
C ILE A 89 20.06 0.65 9.09
N TRP A 90 19.62 0.92 7.86
CA TRP A 90 20.20 1.97 7.02
C TRP A 90 20.07 3.36 7.64
N SER A 91 18.93 3.67 8.26
CA SER A 91 18.71 4.96 8.93
C SER A 91 19.70 5.19 10.05
N TYR A 92 20.05 4.15 10.79
CA TYR A 92 21.01 4.25 11.90
C TYR A 92 22.47 4.24 11.44
N ILE A 93 22.77 3.58 10.33
CA ILE A 93 24.12 3.62 9.72
C ILE A 93 24.42 5.02 9.19
N PHE A 94 23.44 5.69 8.60
CA PHE A 94 23.59 7.08 8.14
C PHE A 94 23.97 8.00 9.31
N LEU A 95 23.32 7.86 10.46
CA LEU A 95 23.65 8.60 11.68
C LEU A 95 25.06 8.29 12.22
N LEU A 96 25.57 7.07 12.04
CA LEU A 96 26.94 6.70 12.37
C LEU A 96 27.98 7.39 11.47
N GLY A 97 27.61 7.69 10.21
CA GLY A 97 28.48 8.36 9.22
C GLY A 97 28.61 9.87 9.43
N GLU A 98 27.54 10.52 9.89
CA GLU A 98 27.55 11.98 10.15
C GLU A 98 28.41 12.38 11.36
N ASN A 99 28.61 11.49 12.32
CA ASN A 99 29.46 11.73 13.51
C ASN A 99 30.98 11.76 13.21
N LYS A 100 31.42 11.70 11.95
CA LYS A 100 32.83 11.86 11.59
C LYS A 100 33.31 13.32 11.45
N ASN A 101 32.41 14.31 11.51
CA ASN A 101 32.75 15.71 11.25
C ASN A 101 32.36 16.66 12.40
N GLN A 102 32.47 16.25 13.66
CA GLN A 102 32.23 17.21 14.74
C GLN A 102 33.23 17.07 15.90
N ASP A 103 34.23 17.95 15.87
CA ASP A 103 34.90 18.50 17.06
C ASP A 103 33.99 19.46 17.88
N SER A 104 32.67 19.34 17.73
CA SER A 104 31.64 20.21 18.36
C SER A 104 30.89 19.60 19.53
N ASN A 105 31.18 18.35 19.91
CA ASN A 105 30.49 17.64 20.97
C ASN A 105 30.97 17.98 22.41
N GLN A 106 31.94 18.89 22.58
CA GLN A 106 32.33 19.36 23.91
C GLN A 106 31.35 20.36 24.55
N ILE A 107 30.43 20.93 23.79
CA ILE A 107 29.45 21.91 24.30
C ILE A 107 28.22 21.23 24.92
N TYR A 108 27.79 20.09 24.38
CA TYR A 108 26.59 19.38 24.86
C TYR A 108 26.84 18.56 26.16
N ILE A 109 28.05 18.10 26.39
CA ILE A 109 28.40 17.34 27.62
C ILE A 109 28.55 18.29 28.83
N ARG A 110 28.98 19.54 28.60
CA ARG A 110 29.09 20.55 29.69
C ARG A 110 27.74 21.02 30.24
N ASP A 111 26.67 20.98 29.41
CA ASP A 111 25.33 21.40 29.86
C ASP A 111 24.59 20.28 30.62
N LEU A 112 24.93 19.02 30.41
CA LEU A 112 24.38 17.88 31.16
C LEU A 112 25.05 17.70 32.52
N GLU A 113 26.36 17.96 32.64
CA GLU A 113 27.09 17.92 33.93
C GLU A 113 26.68 19.07 34.90
N ASN A 114 26.18 20.19 34.35
CA ASN A 114 25.66 21.32 35.15
C ASN A 114 24.24 21.13 35.68
N LEU A 115 23.51 20.10 35.23
CA LEU A 115 22.16 19.77 35.72
C LEU A 115 22.16 18.75 36.86
N GLU A 116 23.23 17.95 37.01
CA GLU A 116 23.36 16.96 38.10
C GLU A 116 23.89 17.54 39.43
N ASN A 117 24.40 18.79 39.46
CA ASN A 117 25.02 19.40 40.64
C ASN A 117 24.16 20.42 41.38
N ARG A 118 22.84 20.41 41.27
CA ARG A 118 21.94 21.21 42.11
C ARG A 118 21.39 20.37 43.27
N GLN A 119 21.97 20.53 44.44
CA GLN A 119 21.42 20.04 45.71
C GLN A 119 20.07 20.71 46.03
N PRO A 120 19.09 19.98 46.59
CA PRO A 120 17.80 20.52 46.96
C PRO A 120 17.92 21.31 48.28
N PRO A 121 17.20 22.42 48.43
CA PRO A 121 17.14 23.14 49.74
C PRO A 121 16.22 22.43 50.73
N ALA A 122 16.58 22.62 52.00
CA ALA A 122 16.10 21.95 53.17
C ALA A 122 14.59 22.05 53.45
N GLN A 123 14.11 21.02 54.10
CA GLN A 123 12.74 20.78 54.56
C GLN A 123 12.24 21.83 55.57
N THR A 124 10.98 22.22 55.48
CA THR A 124 10.17 22.78 56.55
C THR A 124 8.79 22.09 56.61
N PRO A 125 8.09 22.10 57.76
CA PRO A 125 7.40 20.92 58.27
C PRO A 125 5.93 20.77 57.87
N HIS A 126 5.45 19.53 57.94
CA HIS A 126 4.11 19.03 57.65
C HIS A 126 2.97 19.68 58.43
N ILE A 127 1.88 20.01 57.72
CA ILE A 127 0.52 20.08 58.24
C ILE A 127 -0.32 19.07 57.42
N PRO A 128 -1.10 18.17 58.05
CA PRO A 128 -1.88 17.18 57.33
C PRO A 128 -3.17 17.78 56.82
N VAL A 129 -3.32 17.85 55.48
CA VAL A 129 -4.61 18.12 54.82
C VAL A 129 -5.09 16.81 54.23
N SER A 130 -6.30 16.41 54.61
CA SER A 130 -7.02 15.24 54.12
C SER A 130 -7.19 15.30 52.62
N GLU A 131 -6.54 14.39 51.91
CA GLU A 131 -6.73 14.19 50.46
C GLU A 131 -8.06 13.49 50.18
N GLN A 132 -9.01 14.22 49.61
CA GLN A 132 -10.06 13.63 48.82
C GLN A 132 -9.45 13.26 47.45
N PRO A 133 -9.76 12.08 46.86
CA PRO A 133 -9.23 11.70 45.56
C PRO A 133 -9.82 12.61 44.47
N THR A 134 -8.99 13.44 43.88
CA THR A 134 -9.31 14.16 42.66
C THR A 134 -9.48 13.16 41.53
N PRO A 135 -10.55 13.25 40.73
CA PRO A 135 -10.70 12.39 39.56
C PRO A 135 -9.56 12.66 38.57
N PRO A 136 -9.02 11.63 37.92
CA PRO A 136 -7.91 11.79 36.98
C PRO A 136 -8.34 12.70 35.83
N SER A 137 -7.52 13.68 35.53
CA SER A 137 -7.67 14.55 34.34
C SER A 137 -7.71 13.67 33.10
N PRO A 138 -8.59 13.94 32.14
CA PRO A 138 -8.69 13.14 30.91
C PRO A 138 -7.46 13.38 30.04
N THR A 139 -6.45 12.57 30.25
CA THR A 139 -5.31 12.50 29.32
C THR A 139 -5.72 11.56 28.20
N LEU A 140 -5.88 12.08 26.99
CA LEU A 140 -6.15 11.25 25.81
C LEU A 140 -4.93 10.37 25.57
N LEU A 141 -5.03 9.11 25.92
CA LEU A 141 -3.97 8.13 25.71
C LEU A 141 -4.10 7.61 24.25
N ALA A 142 -3.16 8.02 23.39
CA ALA A 142 -3.00 7.39 22.09
C ALA A 142 -2.13 6.15 22.25
N HIS A 143 -2.72 4.96 22.13
CA HIS A 143 -2.02 3.69 22.26
C HIS A 143 -1.77 3.07 20.88
N GLY A 144 -0.55 2.59 20.63
CA GLY A 144 -0.15 1.90 19.40
C GLY A 144 0.93 2.63 18.62
N GLU A 145 1.47 1.94 17.60
CA GLU A 145 2.49 2.49 16.71
C GLU A 145 1.82 3.45 15.69
N LEU A 146 1.62 4.70 16.06
CA LEU A 146 1.19 5.73 15.11
C LEU A 146 2.34 5.99 14.12
N PRO A 147 2.12 5.82 12.81
CA PRO A 147 3.13 6.13 11.82
C PRO A 147 3.43 7.64 11.85
N LYS A 148 4.71 8.04 11.91
CA LYS A 148 5.08 9.46 11.85
C LYS A 148 4.60 10.07 10.54
N LEU A 149 3.78 11.12 10.62
CA LEU A 149 3.36 11.91 9.47
C LEU A 149 4.41 13.00 9.23
N LEU A 150 5.23 12.84 8.19
CA LEU A 150 6.25 13.81 7.84
C LEU A 150 5.67 14.97 7.02
N GLU A 151 4.77 14.67 6.10
CA GLU A 151 4.18 15.63 5.16
C GLU A 151 2.71 15.26 4.88
N PHE A 152 1.84 16.26 4.76
CA PHE A 152 0.43 16.07 4.44
C PHE A 152 -0.07 17.23 3.58
N TYR A 153 -0.66 16.92 2.43
CA TYR A 153 -1.14 17.90 1.46
C TYR A 153 -2.59 17.60 1.06
N GLY A 154 -3.41 18.66 1.09
CA GLY A 154 -4.82 18.58 0.73
C GLY A 154 -5.64 17.67 1.65
N ARG A 155 -6.72 17.11 1.11
CA ARG A 155 -7.63 16.21 1.83
C ARG A 155 -8.56 16.89 2.84
N GLU A 156 -8.68 18.22 2.80
CA GLU A 156 -9.54 18.99 3.70
C GLU A 156 -10.99 18.51 3.64
N GLU A 157 -11.47 18.16 2.43
CA GLU A 157 -12.84 17.63 2.25
C GLU A 157 -13.00 16.26 2.91
N GLN A 158 -12.02 15.37 2.72
CA GLN A 158 -12.03 14.04 3.33
C GLN A 158 -11.93 14.11 4.86
N LEU A 159 -11.13 15.04 5.39
CA LEU A 159 -11.05 15.28 6.84
C LEU A 159 -12.40 15.79 7.38
N ARG A 160 -13.01 16.81 6.75
CA ARG A 160 -14.35 17.31 7.12
C ARG A 160 -15.42 16.22 7.06
N GLN A 161 -15.32 15.33 6.08
CA GLN A 161 -16.23 14.20 5.94
C GLN A 161 -16.07 13.18 7.07
N LEU A 162 -14.82 12.87 7.48
CA LEU A 162 -14.53 12.02 8.64
C LEU A 162 -15.01 12.67 9.93
N GLU A 163 -14.75 13.96 10.12
CA GLU A 163 -15.25 14.73 11.28
C GLU A 163 -16.76 14.66 11.37
N LYS A 164 -17.46 14.95 10.27
CA LYS A 164 -18.91 14.85 10.22
C LYS A 164 -19.40 13.46 10.61
N TRP A 165 -18.87 12.41 9.98
CA TRP A 165 -19.34 11.06 10.20
C TRP A 165 -19.05 10.53 11.60
N ILE A 166 -17.88 10.86 12.16
CA ILE A 166 -17.41 10.31 13.44
C ILE A 166 -17.83 11.18 14.62
N LEU A 167 -17.70 12.50 14.50
CA LEU A 167 -17.98 13.40 15.62
C LEU A 167 -19.45 13.83 15.67
N THR A 168 -20.07 14.15 14.51
CA THR A 168 -21.44 14.66 14.42
C THR A 168 -22.46 13.54 14.25
N ASP A 169 -22.33 12.73 13.20
CA ASP A 169 -23.29 11.66 12.86
C ASP A 169 -23.10 10.42 13.74
N ARG A 170 -21.97 10.32 14.48
CA ARG A 170 -21.62 9.22 15.38
C ARG A 170 -21.69 7.84 14.71
N ASN A 171 -21.23 7.76 13.45
CA ASN A 171 -21.15 6.48 12.76
C ASN A 171 -20.20 5.54 13.50
N ARG A 172 -20.62 4.29 13.66
CA ARG A 172 -19.87 3.28 14.43
C ARG A 172 -18.71 2.68 13.64
N VAL A 173 -18.89 2.53 12.34
CA VAL A 173 -17.86 1.98 11.44
C VAL A 173 -17.69 2.89 10.24
N VAL A 174 -16.45 3.30 10.02
CA VAL A 174 -16.01 4.08 8.84
C VAL A 174 -14.89 3.35 8.15
N ALA A 175 -15.04 2.98 6.88
CA ALA A 175 -13.99 2.36 6.10
C ALA A 175 -13.27 3.38 5.23
N ILE A 176 -11.95 3.42 5.27
CA ILE A 176 -11.10 4.18 4.35
C ILE A 176 -10.49 3.19 3.36
N ILE A 177 -10.99 3.21 2.13
CA ILE A 177 -10.67 2.23 1.09
C ILE A 177 -9.92 2.93 -0.07
N GLY A 178 -8.91 2.26 -0.65
CA GLY A 178 -8.15 2.77 -1.80
C GLY A 178 -6.91 1.95 -2.09
N ILE A 179 -6.29 2.20 -3.23
CA ILE A 179 -5.07 1.48 -3.67
C ILE A 179 -3.88 1.74 -2.72
N GLY A 180 -2.85 0.89 -2.87
CA GLY A 180 -1.58 1.06 -2.16
C GLY A 180 -0.94 2.43 -2.43
N GLY A 181 -0.40 3.10 -1.42
CA GLY A 181 0.30 4.39 -1.59
C GLY A 181 -0.58 5.63 -1.78
N VAL A 182 -1.92 5.52 -1.80
CA VAL A 182 -2.84 6.66 -2.02
C VAL A 182 -2.98 7.60 -0.80
N GLY A 183 -2.44 7.22 0.37
CA GLY A 183 -2.42 8.06 1.57
C GLY A 183 -3.50 7.76 2.62
N LYS A 184 -4.06 6.54 2.66
CA LYS A 184 -5.09 6.13 3.65
C LYS A 184 -4.63 6.30 5.09
N LYS A 185 -3.45 5.76 5.42
CA LYS A 185 -2.85 5.85 6.77
C LYS A 185 -2.56 7.29 7.16
N SER A 186 -2.02 8.08 6.22
CA SER A 186 -1.74 9.51 6.42
C SER A 186 -3.00 10.31 6.73
N LEU A 187 -4.13 10.00 6.05
CA LEU A 187 -5.40 10.65 6.30
C LEU A 187 -5.94 10.33 7.70
N ALA A 188 -5.93 9.05 8.10
CA ALA A 188 -6.37 8.63 9.42
C ALA A 188 -5.49 9.22 10.53
N HIS A 189 -4.17 9.26 10.32
CA HIS A 189 -3.24 9.91 11.26
C HIS A 189 -3.53 11.41 11.40
N LYS A 190 -3.69 12.11 10.27
CA LYS A 190 -4.03 13.54 10.28
C LYS A 190 -5.35 13.82 10.99
N PHE A 191 -6.34 12.96 10.78
CA PHE A 191 -7.62 13.05 11.49
C PHE A 191 -7.44 12.90 13.01
N ILE A 192 -6.58 11.99 13.49
CA ILE A 192 -6.26 11.85 14.93
C ILE A 192 -5.60 13.13 15.45
N GLU A 193 -4.63 13.70 14.71
CA GLU A 193 -3.99 14.96 15.12
C GLU A 193 -5.00 16.10 15.27
N GLU A 194 -5.97 16.21 14.34
CA GLU A 194 -7.01 17.27 14.43
C GLU A 194 -7.94 17.03 15.64
N ILE A 195 -8.33 15.79 15.93
CA ILE A 195 -9.10 15.46 17.14
C ILE A 195 -8.31 15.84 18.40
N GLN A 196 -7.02 15.52 18.46
CA GLN A 196 -6.18 15.83 19.62
C GLN A 196 -6.06 17.35 19.86
N LYS A 197 -6.01 18.16 18.80
CA LYS A 197 -6.01 19.63 18.91
C LYS A 197 -7.34 20.21 19.39
N MET A 198 -8.46 19.53 19.16
CA MET A 198 -9.78 19.95 19.62
C MET A 198 -10.02 19.69 21.12
N LEU A 199 -9.13 18.96 21.78
CA LEU A 199 -9.22 18.74 23.22
C LEU A 199 -8.79 19.99 23.98
N PRO A 200 -9.55 20.44 25.00
CA PRO A 200 -9.14 21.57 25.81
C PRO A 200 -7.86 21.25 26.56
N CYS A 201 -6.86 22.14 26.45
CA CYS A 201 -5.68 22.09 27.32
C CYS A 201 -6.11 22.15 28.78
N ALA A 202 -5.43 21.40 29.66
CA ALA A 202 -5.74 21.31 31.09
C ALA A 202 -5.82 22.68 31.83
N ASP A 203 -5.23 23.74 31.26
CA ASP A 203 -5.18 25.09 31.85
C ASP A 203 -6.48 25.91 31.66
N THR A 204 -7.47 25.44 30.86
CA THR A 204 -8.71 26.19 30.57
C THR A 204 -9.98 25.63 31.25
N MET A 205 -9.85 24.70 32.17
CA MET A 205 -10.97 23.98 32.81
C MET A 205 -11.81 24.79 33.82
N ASN A 206 -11.60 26.10 33.97
CA ASN A 206 -12.24 26.86 35.06
C ASN A 206 -13.46 27.74 34.67
N LEU A 207 -13.96 27.71 33.45
CA LEU A 207 -15.07 28.62 33.09
C LEU A 207 -16.00 28.06 32.01
N SER A 208 -16.67 26.95 32.25
CA SER A 208 -18.05 26.74 31.71
C SER A 208 -18.51 25.29 31.98
N ASN A 209 -19.63 25.16 32.68
CA ASN A 209 -20.37 23.92 33.00
C ASN A 209 -21.10 23.33 31.76
N SER A 210 -20.42 23.19 30.64
CA SER A 210 -20.90 22.37 29.53
C SER A 210 -19.75 21.41 29.15
N ALA A 211 -19.65 20.31 29.91
CA ALA A 211 -18.83 19.16 29.51
C ALA A 211 -19.25 18.76 28.09
N SER A 212 -18.42 19.08 27.10
CA SER A 212 -18.69 18.67 25.73
C SER A 212 -18.58 17.15 25.69
N THR A 213 -19.72 16.47 25.66
CA THR A 213 -19.89 15.01 25.60
C THR A 213 -19.33 14.38 24.30
N ASN A 214 -18.46 15.11 23.59
CA ASN A 214 -18.03 14.75 22.24
C ASN A 214 -16.56 14.30 22.16
N THR A 215 -15.84 14.21 23.26
CA THR A 215 -14.43 13.82 23.31
C THR A 215 -14.26 12.30 23.44
N PHE A 216 -13.29 11.73 22.70
CA PHE A 216 -12.88 10.35 22.91
C PHE A 216 -12.02 10.23 24.18
N THR A 217 -12.23 9.13 24.93
CA THR A 217 -11.40 8.81 26.11
C THR A 217 -10.11 8.10 25.69
N ASN A 218 -10.19 7.24 24.67
CA ASN A 218 -9.07 6.47 24.15
C ASN A 218 -9.05 6.51 22.63
N ILE A 219 -7.86 6.62 22.02
CA ILE A 219 -7.60 6.41 20.60
C ILE A 219 -6.62 5.27 20.48
N ILE A 220 -7.02 4.19 19.80
CA ILE A 220 -6.24 2.95 19.73
C ILE A 220 -6.00 2.61 18.26
N TRP A 221 -4.72 2.55 17.85
CA TRP A 221 -4.31 2.12 16.52
C TRP A 221 -3.75 0.69 16.57
N ARG A 222 -4.25 -0.19 15.69
CA ARG A 222 -3.74 -1.54 15.51
C ARG A 222 -3.50 -1.84 14.05
N SER A 223 -2.28 -2.25 13.72
CA SER A 223 -1.97 -2.80 12.40
C SER A 223 -2.21 -4.31 12.41
N LEU A 224 -3.02 -4.76 11.48
CA LEU A 224 -3.31 -6.18 11.27
C LEU A 224 -2.34 -6.84 10.28
N ARG A 225 -1.25 -6.16 9.92
CA ARG A 225 -0.28 -6.57 8.89
C ARG A 225 0.25 -8.00 9.07
N HIS A 226 0.35 -8.46 10.31
CA HIS A 226 0.83 -9.81 10.65
C HIS A 226 -0.31 -10.81 10.86
N ALA A 227 -1.54 -10.43 10.49
CA ALA A 227 -2.73 -11.26 10.62
C ALA A 227 -2.84 -11.94 12.01
N PRO A 228 -2.89 -11.16 13.12
CA PRO A 228 -2.95 -11.74 14.45
C PRO A 228 -4.22 -12.58 14.64
N PRO A 229 -4.20 -13.62 15.47
CA PRO A 229 -5.41 -14.30 15.89
C PRO A 229 -6.37 -13.32 16.58
N ILE A 230 -7.67 -13.43 16.31
CA ILE A 230 -8.67 -12.48 16.86
C ILE A 230 -8.65 -12.44 18.40
N GLN A 231 -8.33 -13.56 19.06
CA GLN A 231 -8.22 -13.63 20.51
C GLN A 231 -7.13 -12.70 21.06
N GLU A 232 -6.02 -12.57 20.34
CA GLU A 232 -4.92 -11.66 20.68
C GLU A 232 -5.37 -10.21 20.53
N LEU A 233 -5.96 -9.84 19.39
CA LEU A 233 -6.52 -8.49 19.16
C LEU A 233 -7.55 -8.12 20.25
N LEU A 234 -8.50 -9.02 20.55
CA LEU A 234 -9.52 -8.78 21.57
C LEU A 234 -8.89 -8.60 22.97
N SER A 235 -7.92 -9.43 23.33
CA SER A 235 -7.22 -9.33 24.60
C SER A 235 -6.51 -7.99 24.76
N ASP A 236 -5.82 -7.55 23.70
CA ASP A 236 -5.13 -6.26 23.69
C ASP A 236 -6.10 -5.08 23.81
N LEU A 237 -7.15 -5.06 22.99
CA LEU A 237 -8.14 -3.97 23.01
C LEU A 237 -8.87 -3.90 24.37
N ILE A 238 -9.28 -5.04 24.92
CA ILE A 238 -9.98 -5.10 26.20
C ILE A 238 -9.06 -4.65 27.35
N SER A 239 -7.78 -5.07 27.33
CA SER A 239 -6.78 -4.67 28.34
C SER A 239 -6.53 -3.17 28.31
N GLU A 240 -6.38 -2.57 27.13
CA GLU A 240 -6.12 -1.13 27.01
C GLU A 240 -7.31 -0.26 27.40
N ILE A 241 -8.53 -0.63 26.94
CA ILE A 241 -9.74 0.14 27.27
C ILE A 241 -10.12 -0.04 28.75
N GLY A 242 -9.91 -1.26 29.27
CA GLY A 242 -10.30 -1.61 30.63
C GLY A 242 -9.33 -1.23 31.74
N ASP A 243 -8.17 -0.68 31.39
CA ASP A 243 -7.10 -0.26 32.33
C ASP A 243 -6.64 -1.37 33.31
N LYS A 244 -6.78 -2.63 32.91
CA LYS A 244 -6.41 -3.80 33.72
C LYS A 244 -5.84 -4.90 32.85
N ALA A 245 -4.74 -5.49 33.29
CA ALA A 245 -4.23 -6.73 32.70
C ALA A 245 -5.29 -7.83 32.83
N ILE A 246 -5.85 -8.28 31.71
CA ILE A 246 -6.90 -9.28 31.66
C ILE A 246 -6.30 -10.61 31.17
N ALA A 247 -6.80 -11.73 31.70
CA ALA A 247 -6.42 -13.04 31.20
C ALA A 247 -6.77 -13.16 29.70
N PRO A 248 -5.93 -13.85 28.88
CA PRO A 248 -6.16 -14.00 27.46
C PRO A 248 -7.59 -14.48 27.14
N VAL A 249 -8.21 -13.86 26.13
CA VAL A 249 -9.55 -14.22 25.68
C VAL A 249 -9.53 -15.63 25.11
N LYS A 250 -10.22 -16.56 25.76
CA LYS A 250 -10.35 -17.95 25.29
C LYS A 250 -11.59 -18.20 24.41
N ASN A 251 -12.66 -17.47 24.69
CA ASN A 251 -13.93 -17.57 23.94
C ASN A 251 -14.15 -16.26 23.18
N ILE A 252 -14.24 -16.33 21.87
CA ILE A 252 -14.31 -15.17 20.96
C ILE A 252 -15.61 -14.39 21.18
N ASP A 253 -16.77 -15.06 21.24
CA ASP A 253 -18.07 -14.40 21.43
C ASP A 253 -18.13 -13.62 22.73
N ARG A 254 -17.58 -14.21 23.80
CA ARG A 254 -17.48 -13.54 25.10
C ARG A 254 -16.51 -12.35 25.04
N GLY A 255 -15.37 -12.49 24.33
CA GLY A 255 -14.43 -11.40 24.11
C GLY A 255 -15.05 -10.23 23.36
N ILE A 256 -15.75 -10.51 22.26
CA ILE A 256 -16.47 -9.49 21.48
C ILE A 256 -17.52 -8.79 22.37
N SER A 257 -18.32 -9.56 23.11
CA SER A 257 -19.34 -9.00 24.02
C SER A 257 -18.73 -8.12 25.10
N GLN A 258 -17.59 -8.50 25.66
CA GLN A 258 -16.85 -7.72 26.64
C GLN A 258 -16.29 -6.42 26.03
N LEU A 259 -15.70 -6.47 24.83
CA LEU A 259 -15.25 -5.28 24.09
C LEU A 259 -16.43 -4.32 23.84
N ILE A 260 -17.56 -4.79 23.34
CA ILE A 260 -18.76 -3.96 23.11
C ILE A 260 -19.25 -3.31 24.40
N SER A 261 -19.21 -4.03 25.54
CA SER A 261 -19.58 -3.48 26.84
C SER A 261 -18.68 -2.31 27.24
N LEU A 262 -17.37 -2.44 27.01
CA LEU A 262 -16.40 -1.36 27.25
C LEU A 262 -16.63 -0.16 26.33
N LEU A 263 -16.91 -0.40 25.03
CA LEU A 263 -17.20 0.63 24.04
C LEU A 263 -18.51 1.38 24.31
N ARG A 264 -19.44 0.80 25.11
CA ARG A 264 -20.62 1.48 25.63
C ARG A 264 -20.30 2.40 26.81
N SER A 265 -19.44 1.93 27.72
CA SER A 265 -19.10 2.69 28.92
C SER A 265 -18.14 3.85 28.64
N GLN A 266 -17.29 3.71 27.61
CA GLN A 266 -16.27 4.69 27.23
C GLN A 266 -16.36 4.98 25.75
N ARG A 267 -16.16 6.25 25.37
CA ARG A 267 -16.12 6.65 23.96
C ARG A 267 -14.72 6.50 23.41
N CYS A 268 -14.48 5.44 22.64
CA CYS A 268 -13.19 5.12 22.04
C CYS A 268 -13.20 5.33 20.53
N LEU A 269 -12.04 5.69 19.96
CA LEU A 269 -11.77 5.64 18.52
C LEU A 269 -10.79 4.50 18.25
N LEU A 270 -11.27 3.45 17.61
CA LEU A 270 -10.45 2.32 17.17
C LEU A 270 -10.01 2.53 15.73
N ILE A 271 -8.76 2.29 15.41
CA ILE A 271 -8.24 2.28 14.04
C ILE A 271 -7.63 0.90 13.78
N LEU A 272 -8.24 0.15 12.86
CA LEU A 272 -7.80 -1.17 12.44
C LEU A 272 -7.25 -1.08 11.02
N ASP A 273 -5.93 -1.15 10.92
CA ASP A 273 -5.18 -0.91 9.69
C ASP A 273 -4.71 -2.22 9.05
N ASP A 274 -4.50 -2.20 7.71
CA ASP A 274 -4.10 -3.37 6.90
C ASP A 274 -5.13 -4.52 6.95
N TRP A 275 -6.43 -4.20 6.95
CA TRP A 275 -7.52 -5.17 7.07
C TRP A 275 -7.54 -6.21 5.95
N GLU A 276 -7.09 -5.84 4.75
CA GLU A 276 -7.03 -6.73 3.58
C GLU A 276 -6.24 -8.01 3.81
N VAL A 277 -5.30 -8.03 4.74
CA VAL A 277 -4.46 -9.20 5.04
C VAL A 277 -5.28 -10.39 5.58
N LEU A 278 -6.44 -10.11 6.17
CA LEU A 278 -7.35 -11.11 6.71
C LEU A 278 -8.24 -11.75 5.63
N LEU A 279 -8.28 -11.14 4.42
CA LEU A 279 -9.19 -11.54 3.36
C LEU A 279 -8.57 -12.64 2.48
N ASP A 280 -9.43 -13.45 1.87
CA ASP A 280 -9.05 -14.54 0.96
C ASP A 280 -8.59 -13.97 -0.38
N SER A 281 -7.45 -14.42 -0.86
CA SER A 281 -6.88 -13.99 -2.13
C SER A 281 -7.72 -14.37 -3.36
N GLY A 282 -8.60 -15.35 -3.27
CA GLY A 282 -9.44 -15.81 -4.39
C GLY A 282 -10.88 -15.31 -4.34
N ARG A 283 -11.32 -14.72 -3.23
CA ARG A 283 -12.73 -14.35 -2.98
C ARG A 283 -12.83 -12.98 -2.36
N THR A 284 -13.12 -11.99 -3.18
CA THR A 284 -13.16 -10.58 -2.76
C THR A 284 -14.07 -10.32 -1.58
N GLY A 285 -13.52 -9.69 -0.56
CA GLY A 285 -14.21 -9.27 0.65
C GLY A 285 -14.53 -10.40 1.62
N ILE A 286 -14.18 -11.64 1.31
CA ILE A 286 -14.40 -12.82 2.15
C ILE A 286 -13.13 -13.11 2.94
N TYR A 287 -13.27 -13.52 4.20
CA TYR A 287 -12.13 -13.82 5.05
C TYR A 287 -11.51 -15.19 4.72
N GLN A 288 -10.21 -15.31 4.95
CA GLN A 288 -9.58 -16.62 5.08
C GLN A 288 -10.24 -17.36 6.24
N LYS A 289 -10.29 -18.68 6.16
CA LYS A 289 -11.07 -19.50 7.10
C LYS A 289 -10.72 -19.27 8.57
N GLU A 290 -9.44 -19.07 8.86
CA GLU A 290 -8.92 -18.80 10.21
C GLU A 290 -9.26 -17.40 10.74
N TYR A 291 -9.65 -16.45 9.86
CA TYR A 291 -9.96 -15.06 10.22
C TYR A 291 -11.46 -14.72 10.07
N SER A 292 -12.32 -15.71 9.88
CA SER A 292 -13.77 -15.51 9.71
C SER A 292 -14.42 -14.72 10.87
N ASP A 293 -13.89 -14.88 12.08
CA ASP A 293 -14.40 -14.23 13.29
C ASP A 293 -14.17 -12.70 13.29
N TYR A 294 -13.26 -12.19 12.48
CA TYR A 294 -13.12 -10.74 12.24
C TYR A 294 -14.33 -10.14 11.56
N GLY A 295 -15.00 -10.90 10.69
CA GLY A 295 -16.27 -10.50 10.11
C GLY A 295 -17.37 -10.36 11.16
N GLU A 296 -17.43 -11.28 12.14
CA GLU A 296 -18.34 -11.18 13.27
C GLU A 296 -18.02 -9.96 14.15
N LEU A 297 -16.75 -9.72 14.47
CA LEU A 297 -16.33 -8.52 15.19
C LEU A 297 -16.79 -7.24 14.47
N LEU A 298 -16.55 -7.14 13.15
CA LEU A 298 -16.94 -5.98 12.36
C LEU A 298 -18.46 -5.78 12.34
N ARG A 299 -19.23 -6.88 12.23
CA ARG A 299 -20.68 -6.86 12.28
C ARG A 299 -21.21 -6.40 13.64
N GLN A 300 -20.63 -6.91 14.74
CA GLN A 300 -21.00 -6.53 16.09
C GLN A 300 -20.65 -5.07 16.41
N LEU A 301 -19.48 -4.58 15.95
CA LEU A 301 -19.12 -3.16 16.06
C LEU A 301 -20.12 -2.24 15.34
N GLY A 302 -20.67 -2.66 14.21
CA GLY A 302 -21.65 -1.85 13.48
C GLY A 302 -23.05 -1.93 14.04
N THR A 303 -23.52 -3.10 14.50
CA THR A 303 -24.92 -3.33 14.84
C THR A 303 -25.28 -3.05 16.30
N ASN A 304 -24.32 -3.28 17.23
CA ASN A 304 -24.59 -3.02 18.65
C ASN A 304 -24.58 -1.53 18.96
N ASP A 305 -25.41 -1.14 19.92
CA ASP A 305 -25.45 0.24 20.39
C ASP A 305 -24.26 0.55 21.30
N HIS A 306 -23.44 1.51 20.88
CA HIS A 306 -22.30 2.06 21.62
C HIS A 306 -21.95 3.46 21.09
N GLN A 307 -21.20 4.24 21.88
CA GLN A 307 -20.83 5.62 21.51
C GLN A 307 -19.44 5.76 20.87
N SER A 308 -18.76 4.65 20.65
CA SER A 308 -17.41 4.58 20.07
C SER A 308 -17.48 4.47 18.55
N SER A 309 -16.36 4.76 17.87
CA SER A 309 -16.22 4.62 16.43
C SER A 309 -15.02 3.75 16.07
N CYS A 310 -15.14 3.00 14.99
CA CYS A 310 -14.04 2.18 14.42
C CYS A 310 -13.74 2.64 13.00
N ILE A 311 -12.50 2.98 12.72
CA ILE A 311 -11.98 3.22 11.37
C ILE A 311 -11.29 1.94 10.89
N VAL A 312 -11.76 1.41 9.77
CA VAL A 312 -11.13 0.29 9.07
C VAL A 312 -10.36 0.83 7.87
N ILE A 313 -9.05 0.57 7.82
CA ILE A 313 -8.21 0.97 6.68
C ILE A 313 -7.87 -0.28 5.88
N SER A 314 -8.22 -0.28 4.59
CA SER A 314 -8.02 -1.44 3.72
C SER A 314 -7.80 -1.05 2.26
N ARG A 315 -7.14 -1.93 1.50
CA ARG A 315 -7.10 -1.88 0.03
C ARG A 315 -8.34 -2.54 -0.58
N GLU A 316 -8.96 -3.44 0.14
CA GLU A 316 -10.12 -4.23 -0.27
C GLU A 316 -11.27 -4.08 0.74
N MET A 317 -12.50 -4.02 0.23
CA MET A 317 -13.67 -3.81 1.06
C MET A 317 -14.23 -5.15 1.58
N PRO A 318 -14.33 -5.33 2.92
CA PRO A 318 -14.96 -6.49 3.52
C PRO A 318 -16.43 -6.63 3.14
N ILE A 319 -16.94 -7.86 3.06
CA ILE A 319 -18.31 -8.16 2.62
C ILE A 319 -19.36 -7.51 3.53
N GLU A 320 -19.13 -7.44 4.83
CA GLU A 320 -20.04 -6.84 5.80
C GLU A 320 -20.30 -5.36 5.52
N ILE A 321 -19.28 -4.64 5.05
CA ILE A 321 -19.41 -3.23 4.69
C ILE A 321 -20.18 -3.08 3.38
N VAL A 322 -19.90 -3.96 2.38
CA VAL A 322 -20.59 -3.95 1.08
C VAL A 322 -22.08 -4.18 1.25
N GLU A 323 -22.48 -5.17 2.06
CA GLU A 323 -23.88 -5.50 2.32
C GLU A 323 -24.63 -4.33 2.97
N LYS A 324 -23.99 -3.63 3.89
CA LYS A 324 -24.59 -2.54 4.66
C LYS A 324 -24.56 -1.19 3.96
N GLU A 325 -23.57 -0.93 3.08
CA GLU A 325 -23.51 0.28 2.25
C GLU A 325 -24.76 0.41 1.37
N ARG A 326 -25.33 -0.72 0.95
CA ARG A 326 -26.56 -0.79 0.11
C ARG A 326 -27.85 -0.53 0.89
N LEU A 327 -27.83 -0.56 2.21
CA LEU A 327 -28.99 -0.32 3.05
C LEU A 327 -29.15 1.18 3.33
N THR A 328 -30.41 1.63 3.44
CA THR A 328 -30.81 3.04 3.62
C THR A 328 -30.39 3.65 4.97
N ALA A 329 -30.03 2.84 5.96
CA ALA A 329 -29.57 3.31 7.27
C ALA A 329 -28.04 3.29 7.34
N PRO A 330 -27.38 4.44 7.47
CA PRO A 330 -25.92 4.51 7.38
C PRO A 330 -25.25 4.14 8.70
N ILE A 331 -25.22 2.86 9.03
CA ILE A 331 -24.44 2.33 10.15
C ILE A 331 -22.95 2.31 9.77
N TYR A 332 -22.68 2.05 8.49
CA TYR A 332 -21.36 2.02 7.89
C TYR A 332 -21.21 3.18 6.91
N ARG A 333 -20.05 3.79 6.90
CA ARG A 333 -19.64 4.80 5.91
C ARG A 333 -18.37 4.34 5.20
N VAL A 334 -18.29 4.63 3.91
CA VAL A 334 -17.15 4.27 3.09
C VAL A 334 -16.57 5.51 2.44
N LEU A 335 -15.31 5.80 2.75
CA LEU A 335 -14.51 6.83 2.12
C LEU A 335 -13.58 6.17 1.11
N ARG A 336 -13.91 6.27 -0.18
CA ARG A 336 -13.04 5.81 -1.27
C ARG A 336 -12.02 6.89 -1.59
N LEU A 337 -10.76 6.63 -1.26
CA LEU A 337 -9.67 7.59 -1.41
C LEU A 337 -9.06 7.46 -2.79
N LYS A 338 -9.14 8.54 -3.58
CA LYS A 338 -8.50 8.69 -4.90
C LYS A 338 -7.19 9.47 -4.77
N GLY A 339 -6.46 9.70 -5.85
CA GLY A 339 -5.31 10.59 -5.90
C GLY A 339 -5.59 11.99 -5.32
N LEU A 340 -4.56 12.78 -5.08
CA LEU A 340 -4.66 14.17 -4.64
C LEU A 340 -5.28 15.03 -5.75
N CYS A 341 -6.02 16.07 -5.37
CA CYS A 341 -6.43 17.09 -6.33
C CYS A 341 -5.20 17.82 -6.88
N MET A 342 -5.37 18.49 -8.03
CA MET A 342 -4.29 19.20 -8.73
C MET A 342 -3.52 20.13 -7.79
N GLN A 343 -4.22 20.92 -6.99
CA GLN A 343 -3.59 21.88 -6.07
C GLN A 343 -2.72 21.18 -5.01
N ALA A 344 -3.23 20.16 -4.35
CA ALA A 344 -2.50 19.44 -3.31
C ALA A 344 -1.31 18.65 -3.86
N ALA A 345 -1.48 18.02 -5.02
CA ALA A 345 -0.39 17.32 -5.72
C ALA A 345 0.70 18.30 -6.18
N SER A 346 0.33 19.49 -6.64
CA SER A 346 1.29 20.54 -6.98
C SER A 346 2.05 21.02 -5.74
N GLN A 347 1.37 21.21 -4.59
CA GLN A 347 2.03 21.56 -3.33
C GLN A 347 3.07 20.50 -2.90
N LEU A 348 2.74 19.22 -3.04
CA LEU A 348 3.67 18.13 -2.77
C LEU A 348 4.93 18.22 -3.65
N LEU A 349 4.78 18.52 -4.95
CA LEU A 349 5.90 18.65 -5.87
C LEU A 349 6.71 19.92 -5.61
N ILE A 350 6.06 21.04 -5.30
CA ILE A 350 6.72 22.31 -4.94
C ILE A 350 7.58 22.12 -3.67
N ALA A 351 7.06 21.43 -2.66
CA ALA A 351 7.82 21.10 -1.45
C ALA A 351 9.05 20.22 -1.75
N ARG A 352 9.05 19.51 -2.88
CA ARG A 352 10.20 18.74 -3.39
C ARG A 352 11.15 19.55 -4.28
N GLY A 353 10.95 20.88 -4.38
CA GLY A 353 11.84 21.82 -5.07
C GLY A 353 11.49 22.12 -6.51
N PHE A 354 10.29 21.73 -6.99
CA PHE A 354 9.85 22.10 -8.35
C PHE A 354 9.24 23.51 -8.39
N ALA A 355 9.40 24.17 -9.53
CA ALA A 355 8.87 25.51 -9.72
C ALA A 355 7.33 25.52 -9.70
N ALA A 356 6.74 26.47 -8.98
CA ALA A 356 5.30 26.63 -8.89
C ALA A 356 4.68 27.05 -10.23
N ASN A 357 3.42 26.63 -10.45
CA ASN A 357 2.55 27.10 -11.54
C ASN A 357 3.10 26.93 -12.96
N THR A 358 3.86 25.88 -13.23
CA THR A 358 4.28 25.51 -14.57
C THR A 358 3.27 24.54 -15.20
N GLN A 359 3.04 24.65 -16.52
CA GLN A 359 2.21 23.67 -17.26
C GLN A 359 2.76 22.25 -17.08
N GLN A 360 4.07 22.09 -17.12
CA GLN A 360 4.76 20.80 -16.93
C GLN A 360 4.44 20.14 -15.59
N LEU A 361 4.30 20.95 -14.52
CA LEU A 361 3.90 20.44 -13.21
C LEU A 361 2.47 19.89 -13.26
N SER A 362 1.56 20.61 -13.90
CA SER A 362 0.17 20.18 -14.09
C SER A 362 0.09 18.91 -14.94
N ASP A 363 0.87 18.85 -16.02
CA ASP A 363 0.95 17.68 -16.89
C ASP A 363 1.48 16.45 -16.13
N LEU A 364 2.50 16.64 -15.27
CA LEU A 364 3.02 15.56 -14.42
C LEU A 364 1.98 15.06 -13.43
N VAL A 365 1.27 15.97 -12.75
CA VAL A 365 0.19 15.62 -11.82
C VAL A 365 -0.92 14.86 -12.53
N GLN A 366 -1.33 15.32 -13.72
CA GLN A 366 -2.37 14.66 -14.52
C GLN A 366 -1.92 13.28 -14.99
N HIS A 367 -0.66 13.14 -15.41
CA HIS A 367 -0.08 11.89 -15.88
C HIS A 367 -0.14 10.76 -14.83
N TYR A 368 0.04 11.12 -13.54
CA TYR A 368 -0.06 10.21 -12.40
C TYR A 368 -1.39 10.31 -11.63
N GLN A 369 -2.37 11.09 -12.14
CA GLN A 369 -3.67 11.37 -11.49
C GLN A 369 -3.54 11.71 -10.01
N GLY A 370 -2.52 12.47 -9.65
CA GLY A 370 -2.30 12.92 -8.27
C GLY A 370 -1.96 11.79 -7.28
N HIS A 371 -1.50 10.62 -7.73
CA HIS A 371 -1.13 9.51 -6.83
C HIS A 371 0.07 9.90 -5.96
N PRO A 372 -0.09 10.08 -4.62
CA PRO A 372 0.93 10.75 -3.80
C PRO A 372 2.27 10.01 -3.82
N PHE A 373 2.26 8.70 -3.61
CA PHE A 373 3.48 7.91 -3.55
C PHE A 373 4.20 7.86 -4.90
N ALA A 374 3.46 7.71 -6.01
CA ALA A 374 4.04 7.77 -7.35
C ALA A 374 4.66 9.13 -7.65
N LEU A 375 3.98 10.23 -7.29
CA LEU A 375 4.51 11.58 -7.46
C LEU A 375 5.79 11.82 -6.65
N GLN A 376 5.89 11.28 -5.43
CA GLN A 376 7.11 11.37 -4.62
C GLN A 376 8.28 10.64 -5.27
N ILE A 377 8.06 9.42 -5.78
CA ILE A 377 9.07 8.65 -6.50
C ILE A 377 9.55 9.40 -7.74
N VAL A 378 8.60 9.83 -8.56
CA VAL A 378 8.90 10.53 -9.81
C VAL A 378 9.61 11.86 -9.56
N ALA A 379 9.24 12.59 -8.52
CA ALA A 379 9.92 13.80 -8.12
C ALA A 379 11.43 13.55 -7.86
N ASN A 380 11.77 12.46 -7.20
CA ASN A 380 13.16 12.08 -6.98
C ASN A 380 13.86 11.73 -8.30
N ILE A 381 13.23 10.92 -9.16
CA ILE A 381 13.78 10.54 -10.48
C ILE A 381 14.03 11.77 -11.35
N VAL A 382 13.05 12.68 -11.46
CA VAL A 382 13.18 13.91 -12.27
C VAL A 382 14.32 14.77 -11.74
N ARG A 383 14.45 14.89 -10.42
CA ARG A 383 15.53 15.67 -9.80
C ARG A 383 16.90 15.05 -10.03
N GLU A 384 17.04 13.75 -9.86
CA GLU A 384 18.33 13.05 -9.90
C GLU A 384 18.80 12.73 -11.32
N GLN A 385 17.89 12.31 -12.21
CA GLN A 385 18.24 11.85 -13.55
C GLN A 385 18.03 12.90 -14.65
N PHE A 386 17.15 13.88 -14.40
CA PHE A 386 16.80 14.94 -15.36
C PHE A 386 17.12 16.34 -14.86
N ASN A 387 17.95 16.48 -13.81
CA ASN A 387 18.33 17.76 -13.21
C ASN A 387 17.13 18.68 -12.89
N GLY A 388 16.00 18.09 -12.50
CA GLY A 388 14.75 18.81 -12.21
C GLY A 388 13.92 19.20 -13.43
N ASN A 389 14.32 18.81 -14.65
CA ASN A 389 13.59 19.15 -15.88
C ASN A 389 12.42 18.17 -16.13
N ILE A 390 11.21 18.58 -15.77
CA ILE A 390 9.97 17.81 -15.98
C ILE A 390 9.69 17.60 -17.49
N ALA A 391 10.00 18.59 -18.35
CA ALA A 391 9.71 18.50 -19.78
C ALA A 391 10.51 17.37 -20.43
N ASP A 392 11.79 17.22 -20.09
CA ASP A 392 12.62 16.14 -20.62
C ASP A 392 12.16 14.77 -20.12
N PHE A 393 11.71 14.69 -18.86
CA PHE A 393 11.10 13.47 -18.34
C PHE A 393 9.81 13.10 -19.07
N LEU A 394 8.90 14.07 -19.28
CA LEU A 394 7.61 13.83 -19.96
C LEU A 394 7.79 13.44 -21.45
N ARG A 395 8.90 13.85 -22.09
CA ARG A 395 9.24 13.39 -23.46
C ARG A 395 9.46 11.89 -23.58
N LEU A 396 9.74 11.18 -22.47
CA LEU A 396 9.82 9.71 -22.49
C LEU A 396 8.49 9.05 -22.86
N SER A 397 7.38 9.80 -22.89
CA SER A 397 6.03 9.35 -23.23
C SER A 397 5.59 8.09 -22.47
N THR A 398 6.19 7.81 -21.32
CA THR A 398 5.90 6.61 -20.53
C THR A 398 5.88 6.93 -19.04
N LEU A 399 4.91 6.33 -18.33
CA LEU A 399 4.91 6.33 -16.87
C LEU A 399 6.11 5.52 -16.35
N VAL A 400 6.84 6.06 -15.41
CA VAL A 400 7.88 5.33 -14.69
C VAL A 400 7.28 4.77 -13.39
N ILE A 401 7.49 3.50 -13.16
CA ILE A 401 7.10 2.78 -11.94
C ILE A 401 8.39 2.14 -11.43
N ASP A 402 8.78 2.50 -10.21
CA ASP A 402 9.93 1.91 -9.54
C ASP A 402 9.60 0.57 -8.87
N ASP A 403 10.62 -0.08 -8.33
CA ASP A 403 10.47 -1.38 -7.67
C ASP A 403 9.56 -1.31 -6.44
N ALA A 404 9.59 -0.20 -5.67
CA ALA A 404 8.77 -0.07 -4.47
C ALA A 404 7.28 0.04 -4.80
N LEU A 405 6.93 0.82 -5.84
CA LEU A 405 5.55 0.94 -6.32
C LEU A 405 5.10 -0.35 -7.00
N SER A 406 6.00 -1.01 -7.76
CA SER A 406 5.75 -2.32 -8.37
C SER A 406 5.42 -3.35 -7.30
N GLN A 407 6.20 -3.44 -6.22
CA GLN A 407 5.96 -4.37 -5.13
C GLN A 407 4.59 -4.16 -4.45
N LEU A 408 4.18 -2.91 -4.22
CA LEU A 408 2.86 -2.61 -3.65
C LEU A 408 1.71 -3.09 -4.54
N LEU A 409 1.88 -2.98 -5.86
CA LEU A 409 0.89 -3.42 -6.85
C LEU A 409 0.95 -4.94 -7.05
N ASP A 410 2.14 -5.56 -6.97
CA ASP A 410 2.31 -7.01 -7.01
C ASP A 410 1.54 -7.69 -5.87
N GLU A 411 1.68 -7.20 -4.62
CA GLU A 411 0.93 -7.71 -3.47
C GLU A 411 -0.59 -7.67 -3.72
N GLN A 412 -1.08 -6.60 -4.33
CA GLN A 412 -2.50 -6.41 -4.62
C GLN A 412 -2.98 -7.29 -5.79
N CYS A 413 -2.14 -7.48 -6.82
CA CYS A 413 -2.48 -8.26 -8.00
C CYS A 413 -2.28 -9.77 -7.84
N GLN A 414 -1.46 -10.23 -6.89
CA GLN A 414 -1.30 -11.65 -6.58
C GLN A 414 -2.59 -12.30 -6.04
N SER A 415 -3.47 -11.48 -5.46
CA SER A 415 -4.76 -11.94 -4.92
C SER A 415 -5.89 -11.98 -5.95
N LEU A 416 -5.63 -11.64 -7.23
CA LEU A 416 -6.67 -11.61 -8.27
C LEU A 416 -7.03 -13.02 -8.76
N ALA A 417 -8.33 -13.27 -8.90
CA ALA A 417 -8.83 -14.47 -9.58
C ALA A 417 -8.54 -14.39 -11.09
N LYS A 418 -8.52 -15.56 -11.75
CA LYS A 418 -8.23 -15.63 -13.20
C LYS A 418 -9.13 -14.71 -14.04
N ALA A 419 -10.43 -14.66 -13.74
CA ALA A 419 -11.38 -13.80 -14.48
C ALA A 419 -11.12 -12.30 -14.22
N GLU A 420 -10.70 -11.93 -13.01
CA GLU A 420 -10.33 -10.55 -12.68
C GLU A 420 -9.06 -10.14 -13.44
N LEU A 421 -8.07 -11.04 -13.49
CA LEU A 421 -6.81 -10.81 -14.20
C LEU A 421 -7.05 -10.68 -15.73
N GLU A 422 -7.93 -11.47 -16.29
CA GLU A 422 -8.32 -11.38 -17.70
C GLU A 422 -8.97 -10.02 -18.03
N ILE A 423 -9.91 -9.56 -17.20
CA ILE A 423 -10.56 -8.27 -17.40
C ILE A 423 -9.60 -7.09 -17.20
N ILE A 424 -8.73 -7.14 -16.20
CA ILE A 424 -7.79 -6.04 -15.95
C ILE A 424 -6.75 -5.92 -17.09
N TYR A 425 -6.39 -7.03 -17.74
CA TYR A 425 -5.55 -7.00 -18.94
C TYR A 425 -6.28 -6.35 -20.13
N TRP A 426 -7.56 -6.68 -20.34
CA TRP A 426 -8.36 -6.02 -21.36
C TRP A 426 -8.51 -4.52 -21.13
N LEU A 427 -8.72 -4.09 -19.89
CA LEU A 427 -8.78 -2.67 -19.51
C LEU A 427 -7.44 -1.95 -19.75
N ALA A 428 -6.32 -2.63 -19.50
CA ALA A 428 -4.99 -2.07 -19.77
C ALA A 428 -4.74 -1.90 -21.28
N ILE A 429 -5.12 -2.91 -22.08
CA ILE A 429 -4.97 -2.88 -23.55
C ILE A 429 -5.87 -1.80 -24.16
N ALA A 430 -7.13 -1.72 -23.74
CA ALA A 430 -8.07 -0.74 -24.28
C ALA A 430 -7.57 0.70 -24.14
N SER A 431 -6.81 1.00 -23.07
CA SER A 431 -6.22 2.32 -22.80
C SER A 431 -7.23 3.49 -22.76
N ARG A 432 -8.52 3.18 -22.70
CA ARG A 432 -9.67 4.10 -22.66
C ARG A 432 -10.75 3.55 -21.72
N PRO A 433 -11.72 4.37 -21.28
CA PRO A 433 -12.91 3.88 -20.62
C PRO A 433 -13.71 2.96 -21.55
N VAL A 434 -14.18 1.81 -21.04
CA VAL A 434 -14.94 0.81 -21.79
C VAL A 434 -16.19 0.41 -21.02
N THR A 435 -17.23 0.00 -21.76
CA THR A 435 -18.48 -0.49 -21.16
C THR A 435 -18.38 -1.95 -20.75
N GLN A 436 -19.25 -2.37 -19.85
CA GLN A 436 -19.39 -3.79 -19.49
C GLN A 436 -19.68 -4.67 -20.72
N GLN A 437 -20.50 -4.18 -21.66
CA GLN A 437 -20.84 -4.91 -22.88
C GLN A 437 -19.61 -5.17 -23.76
N GLN A 438 -18.75 -4.16 -23.95
CA GLN A 438 -17.50 -4.31 -24.70
C GLN A 438 -16.60 -5.35 -24.06
N LEU A 439 -16.41 -5.30 -22.74
CA LEU A 439 -15.63 -6.30 -22.02
C LEU A 439 -16.20 -7.72 -22.17
N SER A 440 -17.53 -7.87 -22.05
CA SER A 440 -18.18 -9.16 -22.24
C SER A 440 -17.98 -9.73 -23.64
N ASN A 441 -17.94 -8.88 -24.66
CA ASN A 441 -17.72 -9.31 -26.06
C ASN A 441 -16.28 -9.77 -26.31
N TRP A 442 -15.31 -9.25 -25.54
CA TRP A 442 -13.88 -9.63 -25.71
C TRP A 442 -13.52 -10.91 -24.95
N LEU A 443 -14.31 -11.31 -23.96
CA LEU A 443 -14.05 -12.50 -23.16
C LEU A 443 -14.42 -13.78 -23.90
N CYS A 444 -13.52 -14.74 -23.90
CA CYS A 444 -13.73 -16.09 -24.43
C CYS A 444 -14.28 -17.06 -23.37
N ALA A 445 -15.21 -16.61 -22.51
CA ALA A 445 -15.78 -17.38 -21.41
C ALA A 445 -17.13 -18.02 -21.79
N GLU A 446 -17.50 -19.14 -21.15
CA GLU A 446 -18.81 -19.80 -21.35
C GLU A 446 -20.01 -18.89 -21.00
N ASN A 447 -19.84 -18.05 -19.95
CA ASN A 447 -20.84 -17.09 -19.50
C ASN A 447 -20.23 -15.68 -19.35
N PRO A 448 -19.89 -15.00 -20.48
CA PRO A 448 -19.09 -13.78 -20.44
C PRO A 448 -19.75 -12.64 -19.64
N HIS A 449 -21.08 -12.49 -19.74
CA HIS A 449 -21.78 -11.40 -19.04
C HIS A 449 -21.74 -11.54 -17.51
N SER A 450 -22.06 -12.71 -16.95
CA SER A 450 -22.00 -12.92 -15.50
C SER A 450 -20.57 -12.88 -14.98
N THR A 451 -19.62 -13.43 -15.71
CA THR A 451 -18.20 -13.37 -15.39
C THR A 451 -17.72 -11.91 -15.33
N THR A 452 -18.09 -11.10 -16.34
CA THR A 452 -17.74 -9.67 -16.40
C THR A 452 -18.32 -8.90 -15.21
N ILE A 453 -19.62 -9.08 -14.90
CA ILE A 453 -20.26 -8.39 -13.78
C ILE A 453 -19.56 -8.68 -12.46
N ASN A 454 -19.33 -9.97 -12.18
CA ASN A 454 -18.72 -10.40 -10.94
C ASN A 454 -17.28 -9.90 -10.81
N ALA A 455 -16.49 -9.98 -11.88
CA ALA A 455 -15.10 -9.53 -11.87
C ALA A 455 -14.98 -7.99 -11.78
N LEU A 456 -15.85 -7.22 -12.46
CA LEU A 456 -15.88 -5.76 -12.34
C LEU A 456 -16.24 -5.32 -10.92
N GLU A 457 -17.25 -5.94 -10.30
CA GLU A 457 -17.62 -5.65 -8.92
C GLU A 457 -16.49 -6.01 -7.95
N SER A 458 -15.80 -7.14 -8.18
CA SER A 458 -14.65 -7.56 -7.41
C SER A 458 -13.47 -6.57 -7.53
N LEU A 459 -13.09 -6.20 -8.75
CA LEU A 459 -12.02 -5.22 -9.00
C LEU A 459 -12.35 -3.85 -8.41
N ARG A 460 -13.63 -3.45 -8.42
CA ARG A 460 -14.11 -2.23 -7.76
C ARG A 460 -13.92 -2.28 -6.23
N ARG A 461 -14.24 -3.43 -5.60
CA ARG A 461 -14.01 -3.64 -4.17
C ARG A 461 -12.55 -3.64 -3.79
N ARG A 462 -11.67 -4.10 -4.68
CA ARG A 462 -10.21 -4.07 -4.55
C ARG A 462 -9.60 -2.70 -4.88
N SER A 463 -10.42 -1.69 -5.19
CA SER A 463 -9.95 -0.34 -5.58
C SER A 463 -9.04 -0.31 -6.81
N LEU A 464 -9.03 -1.34 -7.64
CA LEU A 464 -8.24 -1.41 -8.87
C LEU A 464 -8.95 -0.81 -10.08
N LEU A 465 -10.27 -0.58 -9.96
CA LEU A 465 -11.13 -0.14 -11.03
C LEU A 465 -11.74 1.23 -10.72
N GLN A 466 -11.71 2.12 -11.71
CA GLN A 466 -12.44 3.39 -11.69
C GLN A 466 -13.71 3.29 -12.54
N VAL A 467 -14.81 3.79 -11.99
CA VAL A 467 -16.04 4.03 -12.73
C VAL A 467 -16.02 5.49 -13.19
N VAL A 468 -16.16 5.70 -14.49
CA VAL A 468 -16.17 7.03 -15.12
C VAL A 468 -17.61 7.41 -15.36
N ASP A 469 -18.00 8.62 -14.96
CA ASP A 469 -19.33 9.13 -15.21
C ASP A 469 -19.52 9.36 -16.71
N PRO A 470 -20.65 8.97 -17.32
CA PRO A 470 -20.95 9.23 -18.73
C PRO A 470 -20.81 10.72 -19.11
N SER A 471 -21.10 11.63 -18.20
CA SER A 471 -20.94 13.07 -18.42
C SER A 471 -19.48 13.50 -18.66
N ASP A 472 -18.51 12.80 -18.08
CA ASP A 472 -17.07 13.09 -18.24
C ASP A 472 -16.54 12.56 -19.58
N ILE A 473 -17.22 11.60 -20.21
CA ILE A 473 -16.83 10.98 -21.48
C ILE A 473 -17.25 11.83 -22.68
N VAL A 474 -18.40 12.51 -22.60
CA VAL A 474 -18.93 13.39 -23.68
C VAL A 474 -17.95 14.53 -24.01
N VAL A 475 -17.06 14.88 -23.08
CA VAL A 475 -16.01 15.89 -23.31
C VAL A 475 -14.85 15.33 -24.16
N MET A 476 -14.66 14.03 -24.21
CA MET A 476 -13.57 13.36 -24.96
C MET A 476 -13.98 12.92 -26.38
N GLU A 477 -15.27 12.69 -26.62
CA GLU A 477 -15.78 12.20 -27.92
C GLU A 477 -16.67 13.27 -28.60
N ARG A 478 -16.10 14.42 -28.98
CA ARG A 478 -16.77 15.37 -29.88
C ARG A 478 -16.55 14.95 -31.32
N SER A 479 -17.32 13.99 -31.80
CA SER A 479 -17.70 13.89 -33.22
C SER A 479 -18.80 12.83 -33.43
N THR A 480 -19.86 13.30 -34.09
CA THR A 480 -20.94 12.60 -34.79
C THR A 480 -22.14 12.08 -34.02
N ASP A 481 -23.25 12.78 -34.30
CA ASP A 481 -24.65 12.37 -34.53
C ASP A 481 -25.28 11.22 -33.73
N ASP A 482 -26.35 11.59 -33.00
CA ASP A 482 -27.58 10.81 -32.72
C ASP A 482 -27.43 9.32 -32.33
N LEU A 483 -26.81 9.03 -31.20
CA LEU A 483 -27.10 7.82 -30.46
C LEU A 483 -27.67 8.19 -29.08
N GLN A 484 -28.88 7.74 -28.80
CA GLN A 484 -29.47 7.74 -27.46
C GLN A 484 -28.50 6.99 -26.53
N ILE A 485 -27.65 7.74 -25.83
CA ILE A 485 -26.72 7.19 -24.87
C ILE A 485 -27.55 6.72 -23.68
N THR A 486 -27.87 5.43 -23.63
CA THR A 486 -28.28 4.82 -22.37
C THR A 486 -27.14 5.04 -21.37
N PRO A 487 -27.41 5.52 -20.15
CA PRO A 487 -26.37 5.79 -19.17
C PRO A 487 -25.75 4.47 -18.72
N GLN A 488 -24.73 4.02 -19.42
CA GLN A 488 -23.94 2.84 -19.04
C GLN A 488 -22.70 3.28 -18.31
N ASN A 489 -22.39 2.58 -17.22
CA ASN A 489 -21.13 2.78 -16.51
C ASN A 489 -19.95 2.43 -17.43
N HIS A 490 -18.96 3.30 -17.46
CA HIS A 490 -17.68 3.05 -18.12
C HIS A 490 -16.61 2.76 -17.07
N TYR A 491 -15.72 1.86 -17.41
CA TYR A 491 -14.69 1.33 -16.53
C TYR A 491 -13.30 1.60 -17.10
N THR A 492 -12.38 2.00 -16.24
CA THR A 492 -10.98 2.22 -16.59
C THR A 492 -10.07 1.91 -15.40
N LEU A 493 -8.76 1.87 -15.66
CA LEU A 493 -7.73 1.73 -14.62
C LEU A 493 -7.08 3.08 -14.33
N GLU A 494 -6.66 3.30 -13.08
CA GLU A 494 -5.75 4.41 -12.80
C GLU A 494 -4.46 4.26 -13.62
N PRO A 495 -3.83 5.36 -14.08
CA PRO A 495 -2.66 5.32 -14.95
C PRO A 495 -1.52 4.47 -14.40
N VAL A 496 -1.27 4.57 -13.09
CA VAL A 496 -0.22 3.81 -12.40
C VAL A 496 -0.52 2.30 -12.44
N VAL A 497 -1.77 1.92 -12.13
CA VAL A 497 -2.23 0.52 -12.19
C VAL A 497 -2.17 0.02 -13.64
N ARG A 498 -2.67 0.82 -14.60
CA ARG A 498 -2.65 0.48 -16.04
C ARG A 498 -1.23 0.20 -16.52
N LYS A 499 -0.27 1.07 -16.18
CA LYS A 499 1.13 0.89 -16.57
C LYS A 499 1.75 -0.36 -15.97
N TYR A 500 1.51 -0.62 -14.68
CA TYR A 500 1.97 -1.82 -14.02
C TYR A 500 1.39 -3.08 -14.70
N ILE A 501 0.09 -3.10 -14.93
CA ILE A 501 -0.61 -4.22 -15.60
C ILE A 501 -0.11 -4.41 -17.04
N ALA A 502 0.12 -3.33 -17.79
CA ALA A 502 0.70 -3.41 -19.14
C ALA A 502 2.11 -4.02 -19.13
N ASN A 503 2.96 -3.64 -18.18
CA ASN A 503 4.30 -4.23 -18.03
C ASN A 503 4.23 -5.73 -17.72
N ARG A 504 3.37 -6.11 -16.77
CA ARG A 504 3.13 -7.51 -16.41
C ARG A 504 2.59 -8.32 -17.57
N PHE A 505 1.60 -7.79 -18.29
CA PHE A 505 1.05 -8.42 -19.50
C PHE A 505 2.14 -8.70 -20.55
N ILE A 506 3.00 -7.70 -20.84
CA ILE A 506 4.09 -7.84 -21.81
C ILE A 506 5.06 -8.95 -21.40
N GLN A 507 5.42 -9.02 -20.11
CA GLN A 507 6.31 -10.07 -19.60
C GLN A 507 5.68 -11.46 -19.73
N GLU A 508 4.42 -11.62 -19.31
CA GLU A 508 3.70 -12.89 -19.40
C GLU A 508 3.45 -13.29 -20.85
N PHE A 509 3.14 -12.33 -21.74
CA PHE A 509 2.97 -12.60 -23.18
C PHE A 509 4.28 -13.11 -23.80
N CYS A 510 5.41 -12.46 -23.55
CA CYS A 510 6.73 -12.92 -24.02
C CYS A 510 7.09 -14.30 -23.46
N GLN A 511 6.75 -14.59 -22.20
CA GLN A 511 6.94 -15.92 -21.63
C GLN A 511 6.09 -16.97 -22.35
N ASN A 512 4.81 -16.69 -22.62
CA ASN A 512 3.95 -17.60 -23.37
C ASN A 512 4.47 -17.84 -24.81
N MET A 513 5.05 -16.83 -25.47
CA MET A 513 5.72 -17.01 -26.75
C MET A 513 6.90 -17.98 -26.65
N ASN A 514 7.74 -17.84 -25.64
CA ASN A 514 8.86 -18.75 -25.37
C ASN A 514 8.38 -20.18 -25.08
N ASP A 515 7.33 -20.32 -24.27
CA ASP A 515 6.74 -21.62 -23.94
C ASP A 515 6.14 -22.32 -25.17
N LEU A 516 5.51 -21.56 -26.08
CA LEU A 516 5.01 -22.08 -27.36
C LEU A 516 6.13 -22.63 -28.23
N ILE A 517 7.28 -21.92 -28.31
CA ILE A 517 8.44 -22.38 -29.08
C ILE A 517 9.04 -23.65 -28.48
N ALA A 518 9.20 -23.66 -27.15
CA ALA A 518 9.83 -24.76 -26.43
C ALA A 518 8.97 -26.04 -26.44
N THR A 519 7.65 -25.89 -26.27
CA THR A 519 6.75 -27.04 -26.11
C THR A 519 6.03 -27.45 -27.39
N LYS A 520 5.88 -26.51 -28.32
CA LYS A 520 5.03 -26.63 -29.53
C LYS A 520 3.57 -27.05 -29.23
N ARG A 521 3.06 -26.65 -28.05
CA ARG A 521 1.71 -26.96 -27.57
C ARG A 521 0.88 -25.71 -27.41
N LEU A 522 -0.25 -25.64 -28.13
CA LEU A 522 -1.19 -24.51 -28.05
C LEU A 522 -1.84 -24.33 -26.67
N SER A 523 -1.83 -25.37 -25.81
CA SER A 523 -2.26 -25.23 -24.41
C SER A 523 -1.42 -24.23 -23.61
N GLN A 524 -0.22 -23.88 -24.10
CA GLN A 524 0.68 -22.90 -23.50
C GLN A 524 0.54 -21.49 -24.15
N ALA A 525 -0.42 -21.32 -25.05
CA ALA A 525 -0.61 -20.03 -25.75
C ALA A 525 -1.03 -18.88 -24.81
N GLY A 526 -1.70 -19.17 -23.69
CA GLY A 526 -2.03 -18.20 -22.64
C GLY A 526 -2.54 -16.87 -23.18
N LEU A 527 -1.82 -15.79 -22.86
CA LEU A 527 -2.18 -14.43 -23.29
C LEU A 527 -2.09 -14.21 -24.80
N VAL A 528 -1.27 -14.98 -25.50
CA VAL A 528 -1.14 -14.88 -26.98
C VAL A 528 -2.46 -15.15 -27.67
N SER A 529 -3.25 -16.11 -27.15
CA SER A 529 -4.56 -16.48 -27.71
C SER A 529 -5.74 -15.77 -27.05
N SER A 530 -5.64 -15.36 -25.80
CA SER A 530 -6.79 -14.83 -25.05
C SER A 530 -7.01 -13.33 -25.20
N HIS A 531 -6.00 -12.56 -25.62
CA HIS A 531 -6.08 -11.10 -25.73
C HIS A 531 -5.60 -10.60 -27.08
N HIS A 532 -6.31 -9.64 -27.67
CA HIS A 532 -5.93 -8.98 -28.90
C HIS A 532 -5.07 -7.74 -28.60
N LEU A 533 -3.85 -7.69 -29.13
CA LEU A 533 -2.89 -6.62 -28.85
C LEU A 533 -3.33 -5.25 -29.40
N VAL A 534 -4.00 -5.24 -30.55
CA VAL A 534 -4.53 -4.02 -31.20
C VAL A 534 -5.97 -4.28 -31.60
N GLN A 535 -6.89 -3.61 -30.95
CA GLN A 535 -8.33 -3.78 -31.18
C GLN A 535 -8.76 -3.03 -32.43
N SER A 536 -9.18 -3.76 -33.50
CA SER A 536 -9.64 -3.19 -34.76
C SER A 536 -10.88 -2.29 -34.64
N GLU A 537 -11.71 -2.55 -33.63
CA GLU A 537 -12.92 -1.76 -33.33
C GLU A 537 -12.64 -0.46 -32.55
N SER A 538 -11.42 -0.27 -32.05
CA SER A 538 -11.04 0.96 -31.35
C SER A 538 -10.81 2.10 -32.35
N PRO A 539 -11.10 3.37 -31.97
CA PRO A 539 -10.71 4.54 -32.76
C PRO A 539 -9.21 4.52 -33.11
N ALA A 540 -8.85 5.05 -34.28
CA ALA A 540 -7.49 4.97 -34.83
C ALA A 540 -6.42 5.50 -33.85
N GLU A 541 -6.72 6.56 -33.10
CA GLU A 541 -5.83 7.13 -32.10
C GLU A 541 -5.48 6.13 -30.98
N PHE A 542 -6.46 5.33 -30.52
CA PHE A 542 -6.20 4.29 -29.51
C PHE A 542 -5.47 3.08 -30.09
N GLN A 543 -5.70 2.76 -31.36
CA GLN A 543 -4.92 1.70 -32.03
C GLN A 543 -3.42 2.07 -32.09
N VAL A 544 -3.09 3.33 -32.38
CA VAL A 544 -1.70 3.84 -32.34
C VAL A 544 -1.12 3.69 -30.93
N ILE A 545 -1.87 4.06 -29.89
CA ILE A 545 -1.45 3.90 -28.49
C ILE A 545 -1.22 2.42 -28.16
N GLN A 546 -2.12 1.53 -28.56
CA GLN A 546 -2.01 0.08 -28.33
C GLN A 546 -0.78 -0.51 -29.04
N ARG A 547 -0.52 -0.12 -30.30
CA ARG A 547 0.70 -0.52 -31.04
C ARG A 547 1.95 -0.12 -30.25
N HIS A 548 2.05 1.13 -29.86
CA HIS A 548 3.23 1.64 -29.13
C HIS A 548 3.39 1.01 -27.74
N LEU A 549 2.30 0.90 -26.96
CA LEU A 549 2.37 0.40 -25.58
C LEU A 549 2.57 -1.11 -25.48
N PHE A 550 2.07 -1.89 -26.41
CA PHE A 550 2.11 -3.35 -26.34
C PHE A 550 2.92 -3.97 -27.47
N LEU A 551 2.55 -3.75 -28.73
CA LEU A 551 3.13 -4.45 -29.88
C LEU A 551 4.64 -4.16 -30.01
N GLU A 552 5.04 -2.89 -30.09
CA GLU A 552 6.44 -2.50 -30.21
C GLU A 552 7.28 -2.93 -28.99
N ARG A 553 6.70 -2.87 -27.79
CA ARG A 553 7.41 -3.27 -26.57
C ARG A 553 7.56 -4.78 -26.45
N ILE A 554 6.55 -5.56 -26.87
CA ILE A 554 6.67 -7.02 -26.98
C ILE A 554 7.77 -7.36 -27.97
N MET A 555 7.77 -6.72 -29.14
CA MET A 555 8.79 -6.92 -30.17
C MET A 555 10.19 -6.59 -29.65
N ALA A 556 10.36 -5.46 -28.98
CA ALA A 556 11.65 -5.07 -28.39
C ALA A 556 12.14 -6.08 -27.33
N ASN A 557 11.23 -6.66 -26.53
CA ASN A 557 11.58 -7.69 -25.55
C ASN A 557 11.96 -9.03 -26.21
N LEU A 558 11.19 -9.48 -27.20
CA LEU A 558 11.48 -10.70 -27.93
C LEU A 558 12.78 -10.59 -28.73
N ALA A 559 13.04 -9.42 -29.36
CA ALA A 559 14.29 -9.17 -30.08
C ALA A 559 15.53 -9.23 -29.19
N ARG A 560 15.43 -8.77 -27.93
CA ARG A 560 16.53 -8.91 -26.95
C ARG A 560 16.75 -10.36 -26.53
N GLN A 561 15.71 -11.18 -26.46
CA GLN A 561 15.78 -12.58 -26.03
C GLN A 561 16.24 -13.51 -27.18
N TRP A 562 15.83 -13.26 -28.41
CA TRP A 562 16.04 -14.14 -29.57
C TRP A 562 17.23 -13.72 -30.47
N VAL A 563 18.01 -12.77 -30.04
CA VAL A 563 19.36 -12.37 -30.49
C VAL A 563 19.47 -11.94 -31.97
N SER A 564 18.68 -12.47 -32.93
CA SER A 564 18.72 -12.04 -34.35
C SER A 564 17.31 -11.89 -34.94
N GLN A 565 17.18 -10.99 -35.91
CA GLN A 565 15.91 -10.78 -36.63
C GLN A 565 15.44 -12.02 -37.37
N ASP A 566 16.38 -12.81 -37.91
CA ASP A 566 16.06 -14.05 -38.61
C ASP A 566 15.45 -15.10 -37.69
N VAL A 567 15.99 -15.23 -36.45
CA VAL A 567 15.46 -16.12 -35.40
C VAL A 567 14.10 -15.63 -34.95
N LEU A 568 13.93 -14.32 -34.77
CA LEU A 568 12.65 -13.71 -34.41
C LEU A 568 11.57 -14.04 -35.43
N LYS A 569 11.86 -13.83 -36.73
CA LYS A 569 10.97 -14.11 -37.85
C LYS A 569 10.63 -15.61 -37.94
N ALA A 570 11.64 -16.47 -37.86
CA ALA A 570 11.45 -17.93 -37.91
C ALA A 570 10.60 -18.44 -36.75
N ASN A 571 10.81 -17.92 -35.53
CA ASN A 571 10.04 -18.29 -34.36
C ASN A 571 8.58 -17.84 -34.45
N CYS A 572 8.32 -16.60 -34.86
CA CYS A 572 6.96 -16.10 -35.08
C CYS A 572 6.25 -16.90 -36.18
N GLN A 573 6.94 -17.24 -37.29
CA GLN A 573 6.40 -18.04 -38.38
C GLN A 573 6.09 -19.47 -37.93
N GLY A 574 6.98 -20.11 -37.14
CA GLY A 574 6.74 -21.44 -36.57
C GLY A 574 5.54 -21.49 -35.64
N ILE A 575 5.33 -20.45 -34.81
CA ILE A 575 4.15 -20.35 -33.97
C ILE A 575 2.89 -20.11 -34.79
N LEU A 576 2.95 -19.27 -35.85
CA LEU A 576 1.84 -19.02 -36.77
C LEU A 576 1.36 -20.32 -37.46
N GLU A 577 2.30 -21.18 -37.86
CA GLU A 577 2.00 -22.50 -38.45
C GLU A 577 1.30 -23.43 -37.44
N LEU A 578 1.68 -23.37 -36.15
CA LEU A 578 0.99 -24.11 -35.08
C LEU A 578 -0.47 -23.66 -34.95
N PHE A 579 -0.73 -22.34 -34.96
CA PHE A 579 -2.08 -21.81 -34.93
C PHE A 579 -2.86 -22.12 -36.23
N ALA A 580 -2.23 -22.08 -37.41
CA ALA A 580 -2.87 -22.37 -38.70
C ALA A 580 -3.44 -23.79 -38.77
N ASN A 581 -2.75 -24.75 -38.17
CA ASN A 581 -3.10 -26.17 -38.17
C ASN A 581 -4.10 -26.55 -37.04
N SER A 582 -4.60 -25.61 -36.23
CA SER A 582 -5.47 -25.88 -35.10
C SER A 582 -6.94 -25.55 -35.35
N ASN A 583 -7.86 -26.10 -34.53
CA ASN A 583 -9.28 -25.79 -34.57
C ASN A 583 -9.56 -24.33 -34.15
N LEU A 584 -10.57 -23.69 -34.76
CA LEU A 584 -10.97 -22.30 -34.56
C LEU A 584 -11.18 -21.92 -33.06
N MET A 585 -11.71 -22.84 -32.24
CA MET A 585 -11.95 -22.60 -30.83
C MET A 585 -10.67 -22.41 -29.97
N ILE A 586 -9.54 -22.92 -30.46
CA ILE A 586 -8.25 -22.82 -29.74
C ILE A 586 -7.46 -21.59 -30.19
N LYS A 587 -7.80 -21.04 -31.37
CA LYS A 587 -7.04 -19.95 -32.01
C LYS A 587 -7.16 -18.63 -31.26
N GLY A 588 -8.35 -18.28 -30.76
CA GLY A 588 -8.62 -16.97 -30.18
C GLY A 588 -8.02 -15.86 -31.05
N TYR A 589 -7.30 -14.94 -30.41
CA TYR A 589 -6.59 -13.83 -31.07
C TYR A 589 -5.15 -14.17 -31.51
N GLY A 590 -4.71 -15.43 -31.29
CA GLY A 590 -3.30 -15.81 -31.50
C GLY A 590 -2.80 -15.58 -32.93
N ASN A 591 -3.63 -15.91 -33.92
CA ASN A 591 -3.29 -15.72 -35.32
C ASN A 591 -3.12 -14.23 -35.69
N ASP A 592 -4.08 -13.40 -35.24
CA ASP A 592 -4.09 -11.97 -35.54
C ASP A 592 -2.92 -11.26 -34.83
N ASN A 593 -2.60 -11.64 -33.58
CA ASN A 593 -1.47 -11.12 -32.89
C ASN A 593 -0.14 -11.45 -33.58
N LEU A 594 0.01 -12.67 -34.09
CA LEU A 594 1.23 -13.08 -34.81
C LEU A 594 1.39 -12.37 -36.13
N VAL A 595 0.29 -12.14 -36.86
CA VAL A 595 0.31 -11.33 -38.09
C VAL A 595 0.76 -9.92 -37.78
N LEU A 596 0.20 -9.28 -36.74
CA LEU A 596 0.62 -7.94 -36.31
C LEU A 596 2.11 -7.88 -35.93
N LEU A 597 2.63 -8.93 -35.25
CA LEU A 597 4.05 -9.02 -34.91
C LEU A 597 4.93 -9.17 -36.16
N MET A 598 4.48 -9.97 -37.13
CA MET A 598 5.20 -10.16 -38.40
C MET A 598 5.23 -8.89 -39.26
N ASP A 599 4.13 -8.10 -39.27
CA ASP A 599 4.07 -6.82 -39.98
C ASP A 599 5.15 -5.85 -39.43
N VAL A 600 5.30 -5.76 -38.09
CA VAL A 600 6.34 -4.92 -37.44
C VAL A 600 7.78 -5.42 -37.74
N ILE A 601 7.97 -6.73 -37.99
CA ILE A 601 9.28 -7.26 -38.40
C ILE A 601 9.59 -6.88 -39.87
N ALA A 602 8.56 -6.68 -40.69
CA ALA A 602 8.71 -6.34 -42.10
C ALA A 602 8.92 -4.83 -42.36
N GLU A 603 8.45 -3.97 -41.41
CA GLU A 603 8.73 -2.52 -41.37
C GLU A 603 10.17 -2.24 -40.88
#